data_1aa9e7f8d74eed5ba37cb8f89dc3d048
#
_entry.id   1aa9e7f8d74eed5ba37cb8f89dc3d048
#
_cell.length_a   1.000
_cell.length_b   1.000
_cell.length_c   1.000
_cell.angle_alpha   90.00
_cell.angle_beta   90.00
_cell.angle_gamma   90.00
#
_symmetry.space_group_name_H-M   'P 1'
#
loop_
_entity.id
_entity.type
_entity.pdbx_description
1 polymer ?
#
loop_
_entity_poly.entity_id
_entity_poly.type
_entity_poly.pdbx_seq_one_letter_code
_entity_poly.pdbx_strand_id
1 'polypeptide(L)'
;MRRLAAAACLLLAAAPAQAQFLSVGENAAVLYDAPSRQAKALYVVSKHYPVEVIVNLEAWVKVRDHTGALSWVERRLLVEQRTVVVVPPSAEVRVRPEDGAPVAFVAVQNVALELLGTAPGGWLRVRHADGADGYLRANLVWGA
;
A
#
# COMPACT_ATOMS: atom_id res chain seq x y z
N MET A 1 -48.65 -33.60 -20.76
CA MET A 1 -47.95 -33.14 -19.56
C MET A 1 -46.57 -32.55 -19.96
N ARG A 2 -46.46 -31.24 -19.98
CA ARG A 2 -45.19 -30.57 -20.30
C ARG A 2 -44.48 -30.23 -18.98
N ARG A 3 -43.32 -30.86 -18.75
CA ARG A 3 -42.45 -30.49 -17.63
C ARG A 3 -41.57 -29.32 -18.06
N LEU A 4 -41.82 -28.15 -17.50
CA LEU A 4 -40.93 -27.00 -17.59
C LEU A 4 -39.76 -27.22 -16.63
N ALA A 5 -38.58 -27.46 -17.19
CA ALA A 5 -37.34 -27.46 -16.43
C ALA A 5 -36.91 -26.00 -16.27
N ALA A 6 -37.06 -25.46 -15.08
CA ALA A 6 -36.50 -24.14 -14.74
C ALA A 6 -34.98 -24.30 -14.55
N ALA A 7 -34.20 -23.81 -15.51
CA ALA A 7 -32.76 -23.64 -15.38
C ALA A 7 -32.49 -22.47 -14.45
N ALA A 8 -32.09 -22.75 -13.23
CA ALA A 8 -31.59 -21.74 -12.31
C ALA A 8 -30.19 -21.33 -12.74
N CYS A 9 -30.04 -20.19 -13.40
CA CYS A 9 -28.72 -19.55 -13.61
C CYS A 9 -28.22 -19.05 -12.26
N LEU A 10 -27.26 -19.78 -11.67
CA LEU A 10 -26.45 -19.26 -10.58
C LEU A 10 -25.53 -18.18 -11.15
N LEU A 11 -25.90 -16.93 -10.95
CA LEU A 11 -25.00 -15.79 -11.10
C LEU A 11 -23.96 -15.86 -9.96
N LEU A 12 -22.80 -16.41 -10.23
CA LEU A 12 -21.64 -16.23 -9.35
C LEU A 12 -21.28 -14.74 -9.42
N ALA A 13 -21.68 -13.99 -8.39
CA ALA A 13 -21.19 -12.64 -8.17
C ALA A 13 -19.70 -12.77 -7.82
N ALA A 14 -18.82 -12.44 -8.78
CA ALA A 14 -17.40 -12.30 -8.50
C ALA A 14 -17.24 -11.12 -7.53
N ALA A 15 -16.82 -11.39 -6.29
CA ALA A 15 -16.43 -10.36 -5.36
C ALA A 15 -15.25 -9.56 -5.94
N PRO A 16 -15.25 -8.22 -5.87
CA PRO A 16 -14.13 -7.44 -6.35
C PRO A 16 -12.87 -7.85 -5.58
N ALA A 17 -11.79 -8.18 -6.31
CA ALA A 17 -10.50 -8.48 -5.72
C ALA A 17 -10.01 -7.20 -5.01
N GLN A 18 -9.88 -7.25 -3.67
CA GLN A 18 -9.29 -6.17 -2.90
C GLN A 18 -7.77 -6.20 -3.04
N ALA A 19 -7.17 -5.01 -3.25
CA ALA A 19 -5.73 -4.86 -3.24
C ALA A 19 -5.16 -5.26 -1.87
N GLN A 20 -4.16 -6.14 -1.87
CA GLN A 20 -3.43 -6.51 -0.66
C GLN A 20 -2.13 -5.73 -0.61
N PHE A 21 -1.92 -4.99 0.47
CA PHE A 21 -0.68 -4.25 0.71
C PHE A 21 0.12 -4.89 1.83
N LEU A 22 1.42 -4.93 1.63
CA LEU A 22 2.43 -5.24 2.64
C LEU A 22 3.42 -4.09 2.70
N SER A 23 4.30 -4.10 3.67
CA SER A 23 5.39 -3.13 3.76
C SER A 23 6.72 -3.79 4.04
N VAL A 24 7.81 -3.09 3.71
CA VAL A 24 9.17 -3.55 3.97
C VAL A 24 9.44 -3.47 5.47
N GLY A 25 9.80 -4.60 6.08
CA GLY A 25 10.08 -4.72 7.51
C GLY A 25 11.55 -4.55 7.88
N GLU A 26 12.45 -4.56 6.89
CA GLU A 26 13.91 -4.44 7.08
C GLU A 26 14.40 -3.05 6.65
N ASN A 27 15.61 -2.67 7.07
CA ASN A 27 16.16 -1.34 6.77
C ASN A 27 16.33 -1.07 5.28
N ALA A 28 16.56 -2.13 4.51
CA ALA A 28 16.62 -2.06 3.06
C ALA A 28 16.13 -3.38 2.45
N ALA A 29 15.45 -3.30 1.31
CA ALA A 29 15.04 -4.44 0.52
C ALA A 29 15.39 -4.19 -0.94
N VAL A 30 15.94 -5.20 -1.61
CA VAL A 30 16.22 -5.15 -3.05
C VAL A 30 15.01 -5.69 -3.79
N LEU A 31 14.57 -4.96 -4.82
CA LEU A 31 13.54 -5.38 -5.76
C LEU A 31 14.21 -5.85 -7.06
N TYR A 32 13.83 -7.04 -7.54
CA TYR A 32 14.44 -7.71 -8.69
C TYR A 32 13.47 -7.83 -9.86
N ASP A 33 13.99 -8.06 -11.06
CA ASP A 33 13.18 -8.30 -12.26
C ASP A 33 12.64 -9.75 -12.38
N ALA A 34 13.13 -10.67 -11.54
CA ALA A 34 12.68 -12.06 -11.48
C ALA A 34 12.78 -12.59 -10.03
N PRO A 35 12.09 -13.69 -9.68
CA PRO A 35 12.08 -14.23 -8.33
C PRO A 35 13.38 -15.01 -8.01
N SER A 36 14.51 -14.33 -8.04
CA SER A 36 15.84 -14.89 -7.79
C SER A 36 16.82 -13.80 -7.39
N ARG A 37 17.72 -14.11 -6.44
CA ARG A 37 18.82 -13.20 -6.06
C ARG A 37 19.86 -13.03 -7.15
N GLN A 38 19.92 -13.94 -8.14
CA GLN A 38 20.77 -13.84 -9.32
C GLN A 38 20.15 -12.98 -10.42
N ALA A 39 18.88 -12.61 -10.28
CA ALA A 39 18.20 -11.71 -11.17
C ALA A 39 18.78 -10.28 -11.08
N LYS A 40 18.41 -9.44 -12.03
CA LYS A 40 18.83 -8.04 -12.04
C LYS A 40 18.16 -7.27 -10.91
N ALA A 41 18.94 -6.63 -10.05
CA ALA A 41 18.45 -5.69 -9.08
C ALA A 41 17.95 -4.41 -9.77
N LEU A 42 16.71 -4.04 -9.52
CA LEU A 42 16.06 -2.86 -10.11
C LEU A 42 16.14 -1.66 -9.17
N TYR A 43 15.77 -1.86 -7.91
CA TYR A 43 15.65 -0.81 -6.90
C TYR A 43 16.05 -1.33 -5.53
N VAL A 44 16.42 -0.38 -4.66
CA VAL A 44 16.51 -0.62 -3.22
C VAL A 44 15.50 0.31 -2.55
N VAL A 45 14.65 -0.24 -1.70
CA VAL A 45 13.65 0.51 -0.94
C VAL A 45 13.91 0.41 0.55
N SER A 46 13.50 1.44 1.26
CA SER A 46 13.72 1.56 2.70
C SER A 46 12.62 0.87 3.51
N LYS A 47 12.89 0.67 4.80
CA LYS A 47 11.88 0.20 5.76
C LYS A 47 10.61 1.04 5.68
N HIS A 48 9.48 0.39 5.87
CA HIS A 48 8.11 0.92 5.79
C HIS A 48 7.59 1.21 4.39
N TYR A 49 8.39 1.04 3.33
CA TYR A 49 7.90 1.25 1.97
C TYR A 49 6.74 0.29 1.66
N PRO A 50 5.57 0.82 1.22
CA PRO A 50 4.41 -0.03 0.90
C PRO A 50 4.55 -0.66 -0.48
N VAL A 51 4.06 -1.89 -0.62
CA VAL A 51 3.99 -2.63 -1.88
C VAL A 51 2.63 -3.30 -2.02
N GLU A 52 2.10 -3.32 -3.23
CA GLU A 52 0.87 -4.05 -3.55
C GLU A 52 1.24 -5.47 -4.02
N VAL A 53 0.66 -6.48 -3.41
CA VAL A 53 0.91 -7.88 -3.77
C VAL A 53 0.17 -8.24 -5.06
N ILE A 54 0.90 -8.67 -6.08
CA ILE A 54 0.36 -9.11 -7.37
C ILE A 54 0.40 -10.63 -7.50
N VAL A 55 1.53 -11.27 -7.18
CA VAL A 55 1.70 -12.72 -7.17
C VAL A 55 2.39 -13.13 -5.88
N ASN A 56 1.85 -14.13 -5.23
CA ASN A 56 2.31 -14.59 -3.94
C ASN A 56 2.87 -16.02 -4.06
N LEU A 57 4.18 -16.14 -4.20
CA LEU A 57 4.89 -17.40 -4.16
C LEU A 57 5.38 -17.68 -2.72
N GLU A 58 5.92 -18.87 -2.47
CA GLU A 58 6.36 -19.26 -1.13
C GLU A 58 7.48 -18.36 -0.59
N ALA A 59 8.55 -18.17 -1.36
CA ALA A 59 9.73 -17.41 -0.94
C ALA A 59 9.82 -16.00 -1.57
N TRP A 60 9.01 -15.72 -2.58
CA TRP A 60 9.03 -14.50 -3.37
C TRP A 60 7.64 -13.93 -3.57
N VAL A 61 7.55 -12.61 -3.63
CA VAL A 61 6.31 -11.89 -3.91
C VAL A 61 6.54 -10.98 -5.09
N LYS A 62 5.69 -11.06 -6.12
CA LYS A 62 5.63 -10.04 -7.16
C LYS A 62 4.81 -8.89 -6.66
N VAL A 63 5.35 -7.69 -6.75
CA VAL A 63 4.75 -6.49 -6.20
C VAL A 63 4.65 -5.38 -7.23
N ARG A 64 3.70 -4.47 -7.01
CA ARG A 64 3.61 -3.19 -7.70
C ARG A 64 4.01 -2.10 -6.72
N ASP A 65 4.85 -1.17 -7.17
CA ASP A 65 5.23 0.01 -6.40
C ASP A 65 4.31 1.21 -6.72
N HIS A 66 4.54 2.35 -6.05
CA HIS A 66 3.72 3.56 -6.23
C HIS A 66 3.85 4.18 -7.63
N THR A 67 4.85 3.81 -8.42
CA THR A 67 5.00 4.24 -9.83
C THR A 67 4.22 3.37 -10.80
N GLY A 68 3.66 2.24 -10.32
CA GLY A 68 3.02 1.23 -11.13
C GLY A 68 3.96 0.15 -11.67
N ALA A 69 5.27 0.25 -11.40
CA ALA A 69 6.25 -0.72 -11.83
C ALA A 69 6.11 -2.05 -11.07
N LEU A 70 6.35 -3.15 -11.77
CA LEU A 70 6.32 -4.50 -11.22
C LEU A 70 7.75 -4.99 -10.95
N SER A 71 7.92 -5.68 -9.84
CA SER A 71 9.19 -6.26 -9.42
C SER A 71 8.97 -7.43 -8.46
N TRP A 72 10.04 -8.10 -8.10
CA TRP A 72 10.03 -9.22 -7.18
C TRP A 72 10.85 -8.91 -5.92
N VAL A 73 10.32 -9.28 -4.78
CA VAL A 73 10.98 -9.12 -3.48
C VAL A 73 10.89 -10.41 -2.67
N GLU A 74 11.91 -10.68 -1.86
CA GLU A 74 11.87 -11.82 -0.95
C GLU A 74 10.76 -11.63 0.09
N ARG A 75 9.89 -12.65 0.23
CA ARG A 75 8.78 -12.62 1.18
C ARG A 75 9.22 -12.31 2.62
N ARG A 76 10.36 -12.86 3.06
CA ARG A 76 10.87 -12.68 4.42
C ARG A 76 11.13 -11.22 4.81
N LEU A 77 11.28 -10.34 3.81
CA LEU A 77 11.52 -8.90 4.02
C LEU A 77 10.22 -8.09 4.20
N LEU A 78 9.07 -8.70 3.98
CA LEU A 78 7.76 -8.04 4.03
C LEU A 78 7.03 -8.34 5.33
N VAL A 79 6.29 -7.35 5.83
CA VAL A 79 5.45 -7.43 7.02
C VAL A 79 4.05 -6.90 6.72
N GLU A 80 3.08 -7.24 7.58
CA GLU A 80 1.69 -6.84 7.41
C GLU A 80 1.38 -5.41 7.87
N GLN A 81 2.32 -4.72 8.48
CA GLN A 81 2.12 -3.34 8.88
C GLN A 81 1.69 -2.48 7.69
N ARG A 82 0.53 -1.81 7.80
CA ARG A 82 0.02 -0.93 6.77
C ARG A 82 0.77 0.40 6.81
N THR A 83 1.25 0.78 5.65
CA THR A 83 1.93 2.06 5.45
C THR A 83 1.44 2.71 4.17
N VAL A 84 1.70 4.00 4.03
CA VAL A 84 1.43 4.78 2.82
C VAL A 84 2.67 5.59 2.47
N VAL A 85 2.84 5.92 1.20
CA VAL A 85 3.95 6.74 0.73
C VAL A 85 3.43 8.05 0.16
N VAL A 86 4.08 9.16 0.49
CA VAL A 86 3.74 10.50 0.01
C VAL A 86 4.10 10.63 -1.47
N VAL A 87 3.15 11.01 -2.30
CA VAL A 87 3.30 11.10 -3.76
C VAL A 87 3.72 12.51 -4.22
N PRO A 88 3.07 13.61 -3.79
CA PRO A 88 3.48 14.96 -4.22
C PRO A 88 4.80 15.39 -3.58
N PRO A 89 5.42 16.49 -4.02
CA PRO A 89 6.66 17.01 -3.44
C PRO A 89 6.58 17.24 -1.94
N SER A 90 5.41 17.64 -1.42
CA SER A 90 5.15 17.76 0.01
C SER A 90 3.68 17.52 0.32
N ALA A 91 3.38 17.07 1.54
CA ALA A 91 2.04 16.89 2.05
C ALA A 91 1.94 17.43 3.48
N GLU A 92 0.95 18.26 3.74
CA GLU A 92 0.67 18.78 5.08
C GLU A 92 -0.12 17.75 5.87
N VAL A 93 0.42 17.36 7.01
CA VAL A 93 -0.26 16.51 8.00
C VAL A 93 -0.80 17.42 9.09
N ARG A 94 -2.11 17.34 9.33
CA ARG A 94 -2.84 18.26 10.22
C ARG A 94 -3.20 17.59 11.53
N VAL A 95 -3.40 18.41 12.57
CA VAL A 95 -3.75 17.90 13.90
C VAL A 95 -5.17 17.33 13.96
N ARG A 96 -6.06 17.72 13.03
CA ARG A 96 -7.44 17.22 12.89
C ARG A 96 -7.75 16.98 11.39
N PRO A 97 -8.73 16.13 11.07
CA PRO A 97 -9.13 15.86 9.68
C PRO A 97 -9.98 17.01 9.09
N GLU A 98 -9.42 18.19 9.04
CA GLU A 98 -10.06 19.43 8.56
C GLU A 98 -9.01 20.28 7.83
N ASP A 99 -9.38 20.88 6.68
CA ASP A 99 -8.48 21.70 5.89
C ASP A 99 -7.95 22.94 6.64
N GLY A 100 -8.76 23.50 7.54
CA GLY A 100 -8.40 24.67 8.35
C GLY A 100 -7.65 24.34 9.64
N ALA A 101 -7.42 23.07 9.97
CA ALA A 101 -6.72 22.68 11.18
C ALA A 101 -5.24 23.06 11.13
N PRO A 102 -4.58 23.28 12.28
CA PRO A 102 -3.15 23.52 12.31
C PRO A 102 -2.35 22.36 11.69
N VAL A 103 -1.22 22.68 11.05
CA VAL A 103 -0.29 21.69 10.51
C VAL A 103 0.51 21.09 11.66
N ALA A 104 0.47 19.76 11.80
CA ALA A 104 1.29 19.04 12.77
C ALA A 104 2.73 18.89 12.28
N PHE A 105 2.90 18.48 11.01
CA PHE A 105 4.17 18.41 10.32
C PHE A 105 3.97 18.35 8.80
N VAL A 106 5.04 18.54 8.05
CA VAL A 106 5.05 18.41 6.60
C VAL A 106 5.87 17.17 6.22
N ALA A 107 5.27 16.27 5.46
CA ALA A 107 5.95 15.11 4.91
C ALA A 107 6.39 15.39 3.47
N VAL A 108 7.62 15.05 3.15
CA VAL A 108 8.15 15.22 1.78
C VAL A 108 7.87 13.99 0.92
N GLN A 109 8.04 14.16 -0.39
CA GLN A 109 7.86 13.09 -1.37
C GLN A 109 8.65 11.83 -0.99
N ASN A 110 8.05 10.67 -1.23
CA ASN A 110 8.61 9.34 -0.96
C ASN A 110 8.78 8.97 0.53
N VAL A 111 8.37 9.81 1.46
CA VAL A 111 8.33 9.44 2.87
C VAL A 111 7.22 8.41 3.09
N ALA A 112 7.55 7.33 3.77
CA ALA A 112 6.58 6.32 4.21
C ALA A 112 6.03 6.70 5.59
N LEU A 113 4.70 6.62 5.73
CA LEU A 113 3.99 6.89 6.97
C LEU A 113 3.20 5.63 7.38
N GLU A 114 3.17 5.31 8.66
CA GLU A 114 2.29 4.26 9.17
C GLU A 114 0.84 4.69 9.02
N LEU A 115 0.00 3.82 8.46
CA LEU A 115 -1.44 4.03 8.34
C LEU A 115 -2.12 3.54 9.61
N LEU A 116 -2.65 4.45 10.42
CA LEU A 116 -3.32 4.13 11.68
C LEU A 116 -4.82 3.91 11.49
N GLY A 117 -5.42 4.53 10.48
CA GLY A 117 -6.84 4.41 10.21
C GLY A 117 -7.33 5.43 9.21
N THR A 118 -8.65 5.45 9.03
CA THR A 118 -9.35 6.41 8.17
C THR A 118 -10.19 7.36 9.01
N ALA A 119 -10.49 8.54 8.45
CA ALA A 119 -11.42 9.50 9.02
C ALA A 119 -12.41 9.98 7.96
N PRO A 120 -13.62 10.45 8.33
CA PRO A 120 -14.61 10.91 7.37
C PRO A 120 -14.12 12.02 6.46
N GLY A 121 -14.60 12.06 5.21
CA GLY A 121 -14.24 13.10 4.25
C GLY A 121 -12.96 12.86 3.47
N GLY A 122 -12.47 11.62 3.40
CA GLY A 122 -11.28 11.27 2.60
C GLY A 122 -9.97 11.55 3.32
N TRP A 123 -9.98 11.54 4.65
CA TRP A 123 -8.79 11.70 5.49
C TRP A 123 -8.25 10.36 5.97
N LEU A 124 -6.94 10.31 6.16
CA LEU A 124 -6.21 9.19 6.79
C LEU A 124 -5.52 9.70 8.06
N ARG A 125 -5.53 8.86 9.09
CA ARG A 125 -4.69 9.07 10.26
C ARG A 125 -3.37 8.33 10.05
N VAL A 126 -2.26 9.04 10.20
CA VAL A 126 -0.91 8.54 9.94
C VAL A 126 0.06 8.90 11.05
N ARG A 127 1.16 8.17 11.12
CA ARG A 127 2.27 8.43 12.04
C ARG A 127 3.60 8.30 11.31
N HIS A 128 4.47 9.29 11.50
CA HIS A 128 5.85 9.25 11.04
C HIS A 128 6.71 8.38 11.96
N ALA A 129 7.85 7.86 11.44
CA ALA A 129 8.78 7.03 12.21
C ALA A 129 9.36 7.74 13.45
N ASP A 130 9.41 9.08 13.47
CA ASP A 130 9.82 9.89 14.63
C ASP A 130 8.76 10.01 15.73
N GLY A 131 7.56 9.45 15.51
CA GLY A 131 6.44 9.46 16.44
C GLY A 131 5.42 10.58 16.23
N ALA A 132 5.69 11.56 15.39
CA ALA A 132 4.73 12.60 15.03
C ALA A 132 3.54 11.99 14.27
N ASP A 133 2.32 12.31 14.67
CA ASP A 133 1.09 11.80 14.06
C ASP A 133 0.14 12.93 13.65
N GLY A 134 -0.85 12.59 12.85
CA GLY A 134 -1.88 13.51 12.42
C GLY A 134 -2.69 12.96 11.25
N TYR A 135 -3.33 13.86 10.54
CA TYR A 135 -4.26 13.54 9.45
C TYR A 135 -3.81 14.19 8.14
N LEU A 136 -3.89 13.44 7.05
CA LEU A 136 -3.69 13.97 5.71
C LEU A 136 -4.76 13.43 4.76
N ARG A 137 -4.90 14.11 3.62
CA ARG A 137 -5.81 13.70 2.56
C ARG A 137 -5.34 12.39 1.92
N ALA A 138 -6.26 11.45 1.73
CA ALA A 138 -5.97 10.16 1.12
C ALA A 138 -5.40 10.26 -0.31
N ASN A 139 -5.79 11.30 -1.06
CA ASN A 139 -5.29 11.53 -2.42
C ASN A 139 -3.83 12.02 -2.50
N LEU A 140 -3.17 12.28 -1.38
CA LEU A 140 -1.76 12.69 -1.31
C LEU A 140 -0.81 11.51 -1.15
N VAL A 141 -1.35 10.31 -0.95
CA VAL A 141 -0.55 9.12 -0.69
C VAL A 141 -0.99 7.95 -1.54
N TRP A 142 -0.09 6.95 -1.62
CA TRP A 142 -0.35 5.66 -2.23
C TRP A 142 -0.17 4.55 -1.19
N GLY A 143 -1.00 3.51 -1.25
CA GLY A 143 -0.92 2.32 -0.39
C GLY A 143 -2.05 2.20 0.64
N ALA A 144 -3.02 3.10 0.60
CA ALA A 144 -4.19 3.06 1.48
C ALA A 144 -5.29 2.10 0.99
#